data_f81fe3a5881f06a0bb08bb32badb0747
#
_entry.id   f81fe3a5881f06a0bb08bb32badb0747
#
_cell.length_a   1.000
_cell.length_b   1.000
_cell.length_c   1.000
_cell.angle_alpha   90.00
_cell.angle_beta   90.00
_cell.angle_gamma   90.00
#
_symmetry.space_group_name_H-M   'P 1'
#
loop_
_entity.id
_entity.type
_entity.pdbx_description
1 polymer ?
#
loop_
_entity_poly.entity_id
_entity_poly.type
_entity_poly.pdbx_seq_one_letter_code
_entity_poly.pdbx_strand_id
1 'polypeptide(L)'
;MSTLLLLRHGLTAMTGPVLAGRTPGVHLDERGQAQAAAAAARIAVLPLAAVVTSPLERCTDTAAVVRAAQQAAGREPAWEVDDRLVECGYGDWTGRAIKDLAKDPMWKVVQTQPSAARFPAGEAMIEMSARAVAAVRDWDAQLGPDAIWVACSHADVIKAILADALGLHLDQFQRIVVDPCSVSVVRYTETRPYVLRANDVGGELSAFVPPAKKGRRRKASDATVGGGAGSGQV
;
A
#
# COMPACT_ATOMS: atom_id res chain seq x y z
N MET A 1 5.70 -21.95 7.50
CA MET A 1 5.99 -20.75 6.67
C MET A 1 4.69 -20.14 6.22
N SER A 2 4.42 -18.86 6.44
CA SER A 2 3.20 -18.22 5.95
C SER A 2 3.47 -17.39 4.70
N THR A 3 2.41 -17.01 3.99
CA THR A 3 2.48 -16.15 2.80
C THR A 3 1.53 -14.97 2.96
N LEU A 4 2.10 -13.78 3.10
CA LEU A 4 1.38 -12.52 3.16
C LEU A 4 1.26 -11.90 1.77
N LEU A 5 0.04 -11.52 1.38
CA LEU A 5 -0.25 -10.67 0.25
C LEU A 5 -0.54 -9.25 0.76
N LEU A 6 0.34 -8.31 0.48
CA LEU A 6 0.13 -6.89 0.73
C LEU A 6 -0.64 -6.30 -0.44
N LEU A 7 -1.86 -5.83 -0.21
CA LEU A 7 -2.74 -5.25 -1.21
C LEU A 7 -2.94 -3.76 -0.91
N ARG A 8 -2.51 -2.87 -1.81
CA ARG A 8 -2.85 -1.46 -1.68
C ARG A 8 -4.31 -1.24 -2.09
N HIS A 9 -5.01 -0.35 -1.38
CA HIS A 9 -6.36 0.07 -1.78
C HIS A 9 -6.40 0.60 -3.22
N GLY A 10 -7.56 0.51 -3.88
CA GLY A 10 -7.80 1.03 -5.22
C GLY A 10 -7.82 2.56 -5.29
N LEU A 11 -7.95 3.10 -6.51
CA LEU A 11 -8.04 4.53 -6.74
C LEU A 11 -9.26 5.15 -6.05
N THR A 12 -9.08 6.42 -5.63
CA THR A 12 -10.11 7.29 -5.07
C THR A 12 -10.04 8.64 -5.76
N ALA A 13 -11.05 9.47 -5.65
CA ALA A 13 -11.04 10.83 -6.19
C ALA A 13 -9.88 11.71 -5.65
N MET A 14 -9.34 11.37 -4.47
CA MET A 14 -8.22 12.08 -3.86
C MET A 14 -6.84 11.54 -4.29
N THR A 15 -6.77 10.32 -4.83
CA THR A 15 -5.50 9.67 -5.15
C THR A 15 -4.75 10.43 -6.25
N GLY A 16 -3.54 10.89 -5.94
CA GLY A 16 -2.67 11.63 -6.84
C GLY A 16 -2.60 13.13 -6.55
N PRO A 17 -3.68 13.92 -6.64
CA PRO A 17 -3.58 15.35 -6.42
C PRO A 17 -3.49 15.79 -4.96
N VAL A 18 -4.01 14.98 -4.03
CA VAL A 18 -4.16 15.31 -2.62
C VAL A 18 -3.54 14.23 -1.74
N LEU A 19 -2.91 14.62 -0.63
CA LEU A 19 -2.46 13.69 0.40
C LEU A 19 -3.65 13.35 1.31
N ALA A 20 -4.38 12.30 0.97
CA ALA A 20 -5.61 11.91 1.68
C ALA A 20 -5.36 11.58 3.16
N GLY A 21 -4.22 10.96 3.50
CA GLY A 21 -3.90 10.59 4.88
C GLY A 21 -5.00 9.76 5.53
N ARG A 22 -5.43 10.19 6.72
CA ARG A 22 -6.51 9.54 7.49
C ARG A 22 -7.87 10.23 7.32
N THR A 23 -8.10 10.95 6.22
CA THR A 23 -9.40 11.56 5.93
C THR A 23 -10.47 10.47 5.88
N PRO A 24 -11.56 10.59 6.68
CA PRO A 24 -12.69 9.65 6.65
C PRO A 24 -13.58 9.88 5.43
N GLY A 25 -14.41 8.89 5.10
CA GLY A 25 -15.38 8.98 3.99
C GLY A 25 -14.74 8.96 2.60
N VAL A 26 -13.48 8.55 2.47
CA VAL A 26 -12.80 8.43 1.18
C VAL A 26 -12.95 7.01 0.66
N HIS A 27 -13.93 6.82 -0.21
CA HIS A 27 -14.27 5.56 -0.87
C HIS A 27 -13.54 5.39 -2.22
N LEU A 28 -13.59 4.18 -2.77
CA LEU A 28 -13.12 3.90 -4.12
C LEU A 28 -13.94 4.65 -5.16
N ASP A 29 -13.28 5.24 -6.15
CA ASP A 29 -13.95 5.71 -7.37
C ASP A 29 -14.23 4.52 -8.33
N GLU A 30 -14.89 4.77 -9.47
CA GLU A 30 -15.24 3.71 -10.44
C GLU A 30 -13.99 2.96 -10.94
N ARG A 31 -12.88 3.67 -11.13
CA ARG A 31 -11.60 3.06 -11.55
C ARG A 31 -11.03 2.19 -10.44
N GLY A 32 -11.09 2.66 -9.19
CA GLY A 32 -10.66 1.90 -8.02
C GLY A 32 -11.48 0.65 -7.82
N GLN A 33 -12.80 0.70 -8.05
CA GLN A 33 -13.67 -0.47 -7.99
C GLN A 33 -13.29 -1.50 -9.07
N ALA A 34 -13.05 -1.06 -10.29
CA ALA A 34 -12.59 -1.94 -11.38
C ALA A 34 -11.22 -2.56 -11.07
N GLN A 35 -10.29 -1.78 -10.51
CA GLN A 35 -8.99 -2.29 -10.09
C GLN A 35 -9.12 -3.33 -8.97
N ALA A 36 -9.97 -3.08 -7.96
CA ALA A 36 -10.22 -4.00 -6.87
C ALA A 36 -10.83 -5.32 -7.37
N ALA A 37 -11.77 -5.27 -8.31
CA ALA A 37 -12.35 -6.45 -8.94
C ALA A 37 -11.31 -7.29 -9.69
N ALA A 38 -10.43 -6.64 -10.47
CA ALA A 38 -9.36 -7.32 -11.19
C ALA A 38 -8.35 -7.98 -10.24
N ALA A 39 -7.93 -7.28 -9.18
CA ALA A 39 -7.04 -7.83 -8.16
C ALA A 39 -7.71 -9.01 -7.43
N ALA A 40 -8.98 -8.87 -7.04
CA ALA A 40 -9.74 -9.91 -6.34
C ALA A 40 -9.88 -11.18 -7.18
N ALA A 41 -10.14 -11.08 -8.48
CA ALA A 41 -10.20 -12.22 -9.40
C ALA A 41 -8.87 -13.01 -9.43
N ARG A 42 -7.74 -12.31 -9.38
CA ARG A 42 -6.41 -12.94 -9.33
C ARG A 42 -6.14 -13.62 -7.98
N ILE A 43 -6.60 -13.01 -6.89
CA ILE A 43 -6.44 -13.54 -5.52
C ILE A 43 -7.40 -14.70 -5.27
N ALA A 44 -8.54 -14.75 -5.95
CA ALA A 44 -9.59 -15.75 -5.73
C ALA A 44 -9.16 -17.20 -5.89
N VAL A 45 -8.04 -17.48 -6.58
CA VAL A 45 -7.52 -18.85 -6.73
C VAL A 45 -6.81 -19.36 -5.46
N LEU A 46 -6.46 -18.46 -4.53
CA LEU A 46 -5.72 -18.78 -3.32
C LEU A 46 -6.67 -19.13 -2.17
N PRO A 47 -6.39 -20.16 -1.35
CA PRO A 47 -7.17 -20.46 -0.16
C PRO A 47 -6.76 -19.52 0.99
N LEU A 48 -7.37 -18.35 1.06
CA LEU A 48 -7.04 -17.38 2.09
C LEU A 48 -7.53 -17.83 3.47
N ALA A 49 -6.63 -17.78 4.46
CA ALA A 49 -6.96 -17.97 5.87
C ALA A 49 -7.62 -16.70 6.47
N ALA A 50 -7.15 -15.53 6.08
CA ALA A 50 -7.66 -14.25 6.57
C ALA A 50 -7.55 -13.13 5.53
N VAL A 51 -8.44 -12.15 5.67
CA VAL A 51 -8.36 -10.82 5.05
C VAL A 51 -8.33 -9.80 6.19
N VAL A 52 -7.18 -9.18 6.42
CA VAL A 52 -6.96 -8.15 7.43
C VAL A 52 -6.90 -6.79 6.73
N THR A 53 -7.59 -5.78 7.22
CA THR A 53 -7.66 -4.49 6.53
C THR A 53 -7.41 -3.30 7.46
N SER A 54 -6.83 -2.24 6.91
CA SER A 54 -6.88 -0.91 7.52
C SER A 54 -8.34 -0.49 7.74
N PRO A 55 -8.67 0.29 8.80
CA PRO A 55 -10.03 0.74 9.08
C PRO A 55 -10.57 1.77 8.07
N LEU A 56 -9.72 2.38 7.23
CA LEU A 56 -10.16 3.42 6.30
C LEU A 56 -10.97 2.84 5.14
N GLU A 57 -12.05 3.53 4.77
CA GLU A 57 -13.10 3.05 3.86
C GLU A 57 -12.55 2.52 2.54
N ARG A 58 -11.60 3.22 1.91
CA ARG A 58 -10.97 2.76 0.66
C ARG A 58 -10.25 1.40 0.79
N CYS A 59 -9.76 1.06 2.00
CA CYS A 59 -9.17 -0.25 2.25
C CYS A 59 -10.25 -1.30 2.52
N THR A 60 -11.25 -0.97 3.34
CA THR A 60 -12.37 -1.88 3.61
C THR A 60 -13.18 -2.16 2.34
N ASP A 61 -13.40 -1.16 1.47
CA ASP A 61 -14.03 -1.35 0.16
C ASP A 61 -13.22 -2.32 -0.71
N THR A 62 -11.90 -2.13 -0.81
CA THR A 62 -11.01 -3.00 -1.60
C THR A 62 -11.00 -4.44 -1.03
N ALA A 63 -10.85 -4.57 0.27
CA ALA A 63 -10.80 -5.86 0.96
C ALA A 63 -12.14 -6.61 0.88
N ALA A 64 -13.27 -5.89 0.90
CA ALA A 64 -14.60 -6.48 0.76
C ALA A 64 -14.79 -7.17 -0.59
N VAL A 65 -14.25 -6.59 -1.68
CA VAL A 65 -14.28 -7.21 -3.01
C VAL A 65 -13.46 -8.51 -3.02
N VAL A 66 -12.29 -8.53 -2.35
CA VAL A 66 -11.48 -9.75 -2.20
C VAL A 66 -12.24 -10.82 -1.42
N ARG A 67 -12.89 -10.45 -0.29
CA ARG A 67 -13.69 -11.37 0.51
C ARG A 67 -14.84 -11.95 -0.30
N ALA A 68 -15.59 -11.11 -1.02
CA ALA A 68 -16.69 -11.55 -1.87
C ALA A 68 -16.23 -12.56 -2.95
N ALA A 69 -15.06 -12.34 -3.55
CA ALA A 69 -14.48 -13.27 -4.52
C ALA A 69 -14.10 -14.62 -3.88
N GLN A 70 -13.64 -14.63 -2.63
CA GLN A 70 -13.38 -15.87 -1.88
C GLN A 70 -14.68 -16.61 -1.58
N GLN A 71 -15.73 -15.89 -1.17
CA GLN A 71 -17.05 -16.46 -0.90
C GLN A 71 -17.66 -17.06 -2.16
N ALA A 72 -17.56 -16.39 -3.30
CA ALA A 72 -18.00 -16.93 -4.59
C ALA A 72 -17.23 -18.21 -4.98
N ALA A 73 -15.99 -18.37 -4.49
CA ALA A 73 -15.20 -19.60 -4.65
C ALA A 73 -15.43 -20.64 -3.53
N GLY A 74 -16.45 -20.46 -2.69
CA GLY A 74 -16.84 -21.39 -1.61
C GLY A 74 -15.91 -21.34 -0.39
N ARG A 75 -15.25 -20.20 -0.12
CA ARG A 75 -14.32 -20.04 1.01
C ARG A 75 -14.75 -18.88 1.90
N GLU A 76 -14.52 -19.01 3.20
CA GLU A 76 -14.84 -18.00 4.21
C GLU A 76 -13.58 -17.63 5.00
N PRO A 77 -12.71 -16.75 4.46
CA PRO A 77 -11.55 -16.27 5.22
C PRO A 77 -12.02 -15.46 6.42
N ALA A 78 -11.24 -15.52 7.52
CA ALA A 78 -11.46 -14.61 8.64
C ALA A 78 -11.40 -13.14 8.14
N TRP A 79 -12.26 -12.28 8.72
CA TRP A 79 -12.32 -10.86 8.39
C TRP A 79 -11.96 -10.06 9.62
N GLU A 80 -10.89 -9.26 9.52
CA GLU A 80 -10.40 -8.48 10.65
C GLU A 80 -10.02 -7.07 10.22
N VAL A 81 -10.20 -6.12 11.12
CA VAL A 81 -9.76 -4.73 10.97
C VAL A 81 -8.64 -4.48 11.97
N ASP A 82 -7.49 -4.01 11.50
CA ASP A 82 -6.35 -3.71 12.36
C ASP A 82 -5.91 -2.25 12.18
N ASP A 83 -6.09 -1.45 13.24
CA ASP A 83 -5.73 -0.04 13.26
C ASP A 83 -4.24 0.21 13.02
N ARG A 84 -3.39 -0.78 13.25
CA ARG A 84 -1.95 -0.69 12.97
C ARG A 84 -1.63 -0.70 11.48
N LEU A 85 -2.60 -1.06 10.62
CA LEU A 85 -2.48 -1.00 9.16
C LEU A 85 -3.00 0.33 8.58
N VAL A 86 -3.45 1.29 9.43
CA VAL A 86 -3.93 2.60 8.98
C VAL A 86 -2.79 3.41 8.34
N GLU A 87 -3.14 4.31 7.41
CA GLU A 87 -2.18 5.21 6.75
C GLU A 87 -1.36 6.03 7.76
N CYS A 88 -0.20 6.48 7.35
CA CYS A 88 0.60 7.40 8.15
C CYS A 88 -0.22 8.60 8.58
N GLY A 89 -0.12 8.96 9.84
CA GLY A 89 -0.75 10.16 10.39
C GLY A 89 -0.03 11.41 9.94
N TYR A 90 -0.36 11.94 8.77
CA TYR A 90 0.32 13.10 8.20
C TYR A 90 0.00 14.43 8.90
N GLY A 91 -0.84 14.43 9.96
CA GLY A 91 -1.19 15.61 10.72
C GLY A 91 -1.67 16.76 9.84
N ASP A 92 -1.04 17.93 9.97
CA ASP A 92 -1.40 19.15 9.22
C ASP A 92 -1.22 19.04 7.69
N TRP A 93 -0.59 17.99 7.20
CA TRP A 93 -0.46 17.74 5.78
C TRP A 93 -1.67 16.99 5.18
N THR A 94 -2.50 16.37 6.02
CA THR A 94 -3.69 15.63 5.59
C THR A 94 -4.66 16.56 4.84
N GLY A 95 -5.13 16.11 3.69
CA GLY A 95 -6.07 16.87 2.84
C GLY A 95 -5.43 17.97 1.99
N ARG A 96 -4.11 18.21 2.09
CA ARG A 96 -3.43 19.24 1.30
C ARG A 96 -3.02 18.74 -0.07
N ALA A 97 -2.96 19.66 -1.03
CA ALA A 97 -2.49 19.35 -2.38
C ALA A 97 -1.00 18.99 -2.39
N ILE A 98 -0.64 17.88 -3.03
CA ILE A 98 0.75 17.41 -3.15
C ILE A 98 1.68 18.48 -3.74
N LYS A 99 1.19 19.26 -4.73
CA LYS A 99 1.96 20.36 -5.35
C LYS A 99 2.38 21.46 -4.35
N ASP A 100 1.60 21.66 -3.29
CA ASP A 100 1.89 22.67 -2.28
C ASP A 100 2.79 22.10 -1.18
N LEU A 101 2.58 20.85 -0.80
CA LEU A 101 3.45 20.12 0.12
C LEU A 101 4.88 19.97 -0.43
N ALA A 102 5.03 19.81 -1.75
CA ALA A 102 6.34 19.74 -2.40
C ALA A 102 7.21 21.02 -2.23
N LYS A 103 6.62 22.12 -1.76
CA LYS A 103 7.34 23.37 -1.44
C LYS A 103 7.77 23.45 0.02
N ASP A 104 7.26 22.55 0.87
CA ASP A 104 7.58 22.49 2.30
C ASP A 104 9.01 21.97 2.49
N PRO A 105 9.85 22.60 3.34
CA PRO A 105 11.21 22.12 3.60
C PRO A 105 11.25 20.66 4.08
N MET A 106 10.26 20.21 4.85
CA MET A 106 10.17 18.84 5.34
C MET A 106 9.90 17.84 4.20
N TRP A 107 9.37 18.26 3.06
CA TRP A 107 9.20 17.39 1.88
C TRP A 107 10.53 16.70 1.49
N LYS A 108 11.63 17.47 1.51
CA LYS A 108 12.96 16.93 1.23
C LYS A 108 13.34 15.85 2.25
N VAL A 109 13.04 16.07 3.54
CA VAL A 109 13.33 15.07 4.60
C VAL A 109 12.54 13.79 4.34
N VAL A 110 11.24 13.89 4.06
CA VAL A 110 10.39 12.73 3.74
C VAL A 110 10.92 11.97 2.51
N GLN A 111 11.50 12.67 1.53
CA GLN A 111 12.03 12.04 0.32
C GLN A 111 13.40 11.38 0.53
N THR A 112 14.28 11.97 1.34
CA THR A 112 15.69 11.56 1.41
C THR A 112 16.07 10.87 2.72
N GLN A 113 15.35 11.17 3.80
CA GLN A 113 15.62 10.67 5.15
C GLN A 113 14.32 10.47 5.95
N PRO A 114 13.39 9.62 5.46
CA PRO A 114 12.09 9.42 6.11
C PRO A 114 12.19 8.97 7.57
N SER A 115 13.25 8.30 8.00
CA SER A 115 13.44 7.94 9.41
C SER A 115 13.51 9.15 10.36
N ALA A 116 13.90 10.31 9.86
CA ALA A 116 13.94 11.57 10.61
C ALA A 116 12.64 12.39 10.46
N ALA A 117 11.71 11.97 9.60
CA ALA A 117 10.49 12.72 9.35
C ALA A 117 9.45 12.50 10.46
N ARG A 118 8.99 13.61 11.06
CA ARG A 118 7.81 13.67 11.94
C ARG A 118 6.87 14.73 11.41
N PHE A 119 5.65 14.34 11.08
CA PHE A 119 4.68 15.28 10.53
C PHE A 119 4.15 16.24 11.60
N PRO A 120 3.94 17.54 11.30
CA PRO A 120 3.36 18.50 12.22
C PRO A 120 1.99 18.03 12.70
N ALA A 121 1.76 17.98 14.00
CA ALA A 121 0.56 17.41 14.64
C ALA A 121 0.25 15.96 14.19
N GLY A 122 1.25 15.22 13.70
CA GLY A 122 1.11 13.90 13.14
C GLY A 122 2.09 12.86 13.69
N GLU A 123 2.17 11.76 13.00
CA GLU A 123 3.00 10.59 13.32
C GLU A 123 4.42 10.75 12.77
N ALA A 124 5.41 10.17 13.42
CA ALA A 124 6.73 9.99 12.78
C ALA A 124 6.69 8.78 11.83
N MET A 125 7.41 8.88 10.71
CA MET A 125 7.50 7.76 9.76
C MET A 125 8.04 6.49 10.39
N ILE A 126 8.96 6.60 11.36
CA ILE A 126 9.48 5.44 12.10
C ILE A 126 8.42 4.80 13.00
N GLU A 127 7.50 5.57 13.58
CA GLU A 127 6.39 5.06 14.39
C GLU A 127 5.39 4.30 13.51
N MET A 128 5.05 4.85 12.34
CA MET A 128 4.23 4.18 11.33
C MET A 128 4.87 2.85 10.89
N SER A 129 6.14 2.87 10.56
CA SER A 129 6.88 1.67 10.16
C SER A 129 6.86 0.60 11.26
N ALA A 130 7.15 0.98 12.50
CA ALA A 130 7.20 0.04 13.64
C ALA A 130 5.85 -0.64 13.88
N ARG A 131 4.73 0.13 13.91
CA ARG A 131 3.41 -0.46 14.12
C ARG A 131 2.97 -1.36 12.97
N ALA A 132 3.27 -0.98 11.73
CA ALA A 132 2.91 -1.76 10.55
C ALA A 132 3.66 -3.11 10.49
N VAL A 133 4.97 -3.08 10.77
CA VAL A 133 5.80 -4.30 10.84
C VAL A 133 5.36 -5.19 12.00
N ALA A 134 5.08 -4.61 13.18
CA ALA A 134 4.56 -5.38 14.32
C ALA A 134 3.23 -6.05 13.97
N ALA A 135 2.30 -5.33 13.33
CA ALA A 135 1.01 -5.88 12.92
C ALA A 135 1.16 -7.14 12.05
N VAL A 136 1.97 -7.06 10.99
CA VAL A 136 2.11 -8.22 10.08
C VAL A 136 2.83 -9.40 10.72
N ARG A 137 3.77 -9.16 11.63
CA ARG A 137 4.45 -10.23 12.37
C ARG A 137 3.54 -10.92 13.38
N ASP A 138 2.69 -10.15 14.08
CA ASP A 138 1.71 -10.70 15.02
C ASP A 138 0.67 -11.54 14.27
N TRP A 139 0.14 -11.04 13.14
CA TRP A 139 -0.79 -11.79 12.30
C TRP A 139 -0.16 -13.07 11.73
N ASP A 140 1.08 -12.99 11.27
CA ASP A 140 1.83 -14.15 10.79
C ASP A 140 1.94 -15.23 11.87
N ALA A 141 2.31 -14.84 13.07
CA ALA A 141 2.42 -15.76 14.21
C ALA A 141 1.05 -16.34 14.62
N GLN A 142 -0.02 -15.53 14.61
CA GLN A 142 -1.36 -15.94 14.98
C GLN A 142 -1.98 -16.92 13.97
N LEU A 143 -1.82 -16.68 12.68
CA LEU A 143 -2.38 -17.53 11.63
C LEU A 143 -1.60 -18.84 11.45
N GLY A 144 -0.34 -18.84 11.87
CA GLY A 144 0.51 -20.02 11.89
C GLY A 144 1.09 -20.42 10.52
N PRO A 145 1.79 -21.56 10.49
CA PRO A 145 2.47 -22.03 9.30
C PRO A 145 1.47 -22.39 8.19
N ASP A 146 1.93 -22.20 6.96
CA ASP A 146 1.20 -22.50 5.71
C ASP A 146 -0.05 -21.64 5.44
N ALA A 147 -0.35 -20.66 6.31
CA ALA A 147 -1.40 -19.69 6.06
C ALA A 147 -1.06 -18.81 4.87
N ILE A 148 -2.06 -18.56 4.03
CA ILE A 148 -2.04 -17.52 2.99
C ILE A 148 -3.06 -16.48 3.40
N TRP A 149 -2.66 -15.21 3.49
CA TRP A 149 -3.53 -14.16 3.97
C TRP A 149 -3.25 -12.81 3.29
N VAL A 150 -4.23 -11.92 3.32
CA VAL A 150 -4.16 -10.58 2.73
C VAL A 150 -4.12 -9.54 3.83
N ALA A 151 -3.20 -8.57 3.72
CA ALA A 151 -3.25 -7.31 4.43
C ALA A 151 -3.56 -6.18 3.43
N CYS A 152 -4.75 -5.60 3.52
CA CYS A 152 -5.15 -4.47 2.70
C CYS A 152 -4.81 -3.16 3.41
N SER A 153 -3.96 -2.33 2.79
CA SER A 153 -3.43 -1.13 3.42
C SER A 153 -3.08 -0.04 2.38
N HIS A 154 -2.18 0.84 2.73
CA HIS A 154 -1.80 2.06 2.03
C HIS A 154 -0.36 1.99 1.52
N ALA A 155 -0.01 2.88 0.58
CA ALA A 155 1.28 2.81 -0.08
C ALA A 155 2.47 2.93 0.89
N ASP A 156 2.48 3.94 1.78
CA ASP A 156 3.65 4.14 2.65
C ASP A 156 3.76 3.05 3.71
N VAL A 157 2.63 2.53 4.20
CA VAL A 157 2.58 1.39 5.10
C VAL A 157 3.16 0.13 4.44
N ILE A 158 2.71 -0.19 3.22
CA ILE A 158 3.20 -1.35 2.46
C ILE A 158 4.68 -1.21 2.13
N LYS A 159 5.13 0.00 1.71
CA LYS A 159 6.57 0.26 1.48
C LYS A 159 7.41 0.01 2.73
N ALA A 160 6.93 0.41 3.91
CA ALA A 160 7.63 0.20 5.17
C ALA A 160 7.75 -1.29 5.50
N ILE A 161 6.67 -2.06 5.33
CA ILE A 161 6.68 -3.52 5.52
C ILE A 161 7.63 -4.20 4.54
N LEU A 162 7.61 -3.79 3.26
CA LEU A 162 8.52 -4.35 2.25
C LEU A 162 9.98 -3.97 2.51
N ALA A 163 10.25 -2.75 2.99
CA ALA A 163 11.59 -2.33 3.38
C ALA A 163 12.15 -3.21 4.52
N ASP A 164 11.33 -3.46 5.57
CA ASP A 164 11.70 -4.38 6.64
C ASP A 164 11.96 -5.80 6.11
N ALA A 165 11.08 -6.32 5.27
CA ALA A 165 11.23 -7.66 4.70
C ALA A 165 12.48 -7.82 3.80
N LEU A 166 12.92 -6.73 3.16
CA LEU A 166 14.13 -6.68 2.34
C LEU A 166 15.40 -6.34 3.16
N GLY A 167 15.28 -6.07 4.46
CA GLY A 167 16.40 -5.63 5.30
C GLY A 167 16.91 -4.24 4.94
N LEU A 168 16.08 -3.40 4.34
CA LEU A 168 16.43 -2.04 3.97
C LEU A 168 16.21 -1.08 5.14
N HIS A 169 17.12 -0.11 5.31
CA HIS A 169 16.86 1.02 6.18
C HIS A 169 15.63 1.80 5.70
N LEU A 170 14.84 2.36 6.63
CA LEU A 170 13.62 3.10 6.28
C LEU A 170 13.87 4.24 5.29
N ASP A 171 15.06 4.85 5.29
CA ASP A 171 15.45 5.89 4.33
C ASP A 171 15.53 5.40 2.87
N GLN A 172 15.43 4.10 2.64
CA GLN A 172 15.43 3.52 1.31
C GLN A 172 14.01 3.15 0.81
N PHE A 173 12.97 3.27 1.65
CA PHE A 173 11.64 2.80 1.33
C PHE A 173 10.99 3.51 0.13
N GLN A 174 11.39 4.75 -0.17
CA GLN A 174 10.93 5.48 -1.36
C GLN A 174 11.38 4.86 -2.69
N ARG A 175 12.34 3.93 -2.68
CA ARG A 175 12.75 3.16 -3.86
C ARG A 175 11.73 2.07 -4.22
N ILE A 176 10.78 1.78 -3.33
CA ILE A 176 9.75 0.77 -3.52
C ILE A 176 8.52 1.45 -4.10
N VAL A 177 8.04 0.95 -5.23
CA VAL A 177 6.79 1.40 -5.84
C VAL A 177 5.66 0.50 -5.37
N VAL A 178 4.52 1.09 -5.05
CA VAL A 178 3.29 0.38 -4.66
C VAL A 178 2.11 1.09 -5.32
N ASP A 179 1.65 0.57 -6.44
CA ASP A 179 0.54 1.12 -7.22
C ASP A 179 -0.83 0.76 -6.64
N PRO A 180 -1.91 1.50 -6.89
CA PRO A 180 -3.27 1.14 -6.48
C PRO A 180 -3.66 -0.27 -6.94
N CYS A 181 -4.22 -1.06 -6.03
CA CYS A 181 -4.54 -2.49 -6.20
C CYS A 181 -3.36 -3.39 -6.62
N SER A 182 -2.11 -2.92 -6.46
CA SER A 182 -0.96 -3.81 -6.60
C SER A 182 -0.91 -4.82 -5.47
N VAL A 183 -0.41 -6.01 -5.80
CA VAL A 183 -0.15 -7.10 -4.85
C VAL A 183 1.35 -7.28 -4.71
N SER A 184 1.85 -7.19 -3.47
CA SER A 184 3.21 -7.61 -3.14
C SER A 184 3.15 -8.85 -2.26
N VAL A 185 4.02 -9.82 -2.48
CA VAL A 185 3.97 -11.12 -1.79
C VAL A 185 5.23 -11.31 -0.96
N VAL A 186 5.05 -11.50 0.34
CA VAL A 186 6.12 -11.80 1.30
C VAL A 186 5.89 -13.18 1.89
N ARG A 187 6.90 -14.01 1.87
CA ARG A 187 6.91 -15.30 2.57
C ARG A 187 7.74 -15.19 3.83
N TYR A 188 7.11 -15.40 4.97
CA TYR A 188 7.81 -15.48 6.25
C TYR A 188 8.27 -16.92 6.52
N THR A 189 9.54 -17.08 6.85
CA THR A 189 10.14 -18.35 7.22
C THR A 189 10.75 -18.24 8.62
N GLU A 190 11.21 -19.36 9.18
CA GLU A 190 11.86 -19.38 10.48
C GLU A 190 13.13 -18.51 10.55
N THR A 191 13.80 -18.31 9.40
CA THR A 191 15.07 -17.60 9.37
C THR A 191 14.94 -16.14 8.93
N ARG A 192 14.10 -15.86 7.95
CA ARG A 192 13.93 -14.50 7.37
C ARG A 192 12.71 -14.41 6.46
N PRO A 193 12.18 -13.21 6.19
CA PRO A 193 11.20 -13.01 5.14
C PRO A 193 11.86 -13.05 3.75
N TYR A 194 11.05 -13.42 2.74
CA TYR A 194 11.41 -13.36 1.32
C TYR A 194 10.35 -12.57 0.56
N VAL A 195 10.73 -11.51 -0.13
CA VAL A 195 9.85 -10.79 -1.05
C VAL A 195 9.82 -11.55 -2.37
N LEU A 196 8.71 -12.22 -2.66
CA LEU A 196 8.55 -13.05 -3.86
C LEU A 196 8.05 -12.22 -5.05
N ARG A 197 7.26 -11.18 -4.79
CA ARG A 197 6.75 -10.21 -5.77
C ARG A 197 6.66 -8.84 -5.12
N ALA A 198 6.87 -7.80 -5.91
CA ALA A 198 6.66 -6.42 -5.50
C ALA A 198 5.87 -5.70 -6.60
N ASN A 199 4.86 -4.93 -6.19
CA ASN A 199 4.07 -4.07 -7.08
C ASN A 199 3.46 -4.81 -8.30
N ASP A 200 2.93 -6.01 -8.11
CA ASP A 200 2.30 -6.78 -9.19
C ASP A 200 0.88 -6.27 -9.46
N VAL A 201 0.68 -5.58 -10.54
CA VAL A 201 -0.61 -5.05 -11.02
C VAL A 201 -1.26 -5.95 -12.08
N GLY A 202 -0.59 -7.04 -12.50
CA GLY A 202 -1.11 -8.02 -13.46
C GLY A 202 -1.34 -7.46 -14.85
N GLY A 203 -0.54 -6.53 -15.32
CA GLY A 203 -0.66 -5.89 -16.63
C GLY A 203 0.40 -6.31 -17.63
N GLU A 204 0.26 -5.83 -18.85
CA GLU A 204 1.27 -5.93 -19.89
C GLU A 204 2.44 -4.96 -19.62
N LEU A 205 3.64 -5.33 -20.08
CA LEU A 205 4.84 -4.50 -19.94
C LEU A 205 4.84 -3.24 -20.83
N SER A 206 3.85 -3.10 -21.70
CA SER A 206 3.64 -1.90 -22.53
C SER A 206 3.54 -0.60 -21.73
N ALA A 207 3.08 -0.65 -20.47
CA ALA A 207 3.06 0.50 -19.57
C ALA A 207 4.46 1.10 -19.29
N PHE A 208 5.54 0.36 -19.52
CA PHE A 208 6.91 0.83 -19.37
C PHE A 208 7.51 1.46 -20.64
N VAL A 209 6.76 1.45 -21.75
CA VAL A 209 7.20 2.13 -22.97
C VAL A 209 7.16 3.65 -22.71
N PRO A 210 8.31 4.36 -22.84
CA PRO A 210 8.32 5.79 -22.63
C PRO A 210 7.36 6.47 -23.63
N PRO A 211 6.56 7.46 -23.19
CA PRO A 211 5.70 8.19 -24.10
C PRO A 211 6.53 8.87 -25.21
N ALA A 212 6.01 8.85 -26.44
CA ALA A 212 6.65 9.51 -27.58
C ALA A 212 6.91 10.99 -27.21
N LYS A 213 8.15 11.46 -27.47
CA LYS A 213 8.59 12.82 -27.09
C LYS A 213 7.71 13.87 -27.73
N LYS A 214 6.73 14.39 -27.00
CA LYS A 214 6.01 15.63 -27.34
C LYS A 214 6.35 16.67 -26.26
N GLY A 215 7.24 17.62 -26.58
CA GLY A 215 7.46 18.82 -25.77
C GLY A 215 8.43 18.65 -24.59
N ARG A 216 8.76 19.77 -23.97
CA ARG A 216 9.70 19.93 -22.85
C ARG A 216 9.37 18.99 -21.71
N ARG A 217 10.27 18.04 -21.39
CA ARG A 217 10.16 17.14 -20.23
C ARG A 217 9.97 17.97 -18.96
N ARG A 218 8.81 17.87 -18.33
CA ARG A 218 8.71 18.19 -16.88
C ARG A 218 9.65 17.21 -16.18
N LYS A 219 10.52 17.72 -15.29
CA LYS A 219 11.28 16.85 -14.40
C LYS A 219 10.26 15.99 -13.66
N ALA A 220 10.32 14.68 -13.87
CA ALA A 220 9.60 13.76 -13.02
C ALA A 220 10.05 14.03 -11.59
N SER A 221 9.13 14.27 -10.68
CA SER A 221 9.46 14.24 -9.26
C SER A 221 9.84 12.80 -8.90
N ASP A 222 10.82 12.62 -8.04
CA ASP A 222 11.09 11.34 -7.37
C ASP A 222 9.82 10.82 -6.68
N ALA A 223 9.92 9.77 -5.91
CA ALA A 223 8.79 9.10 -5.27
C ALA A 223 7.75 10.06 -4.70
N THR A 224 6.48 9.73 -4.84
CA THR A 224 5.36 10.52 -4.31
C THR A 224 5.01 10.03 -2.91
N VAL A 225 4.98 10.93 -1.92
CA VAL A 225 4.47 10.64 -0.57
C VAL A 225 3.03 10.14 -0.69
N GLY A 226 2.67 9.06 0.03
CA GLY A 226 1.37 8.41 -0.10
C GLY A 226 1.20 7.59 -1.39
N GLY A 227 2.28 7.39 -2.17
CA GLY A 227 2.35 6.44 -3.29
C GLY A 227 1.68 6.85 -4.60
N GLY A 228 1.10 8.04 -4.70
CA GLY A 228 0.51 8.55 -5.96
C GLY A 228 -0.54 7.65 -6.62
N ALA A 229 -0.93 8.00 -7.86
CA ALA A 229 -1.97 7.32 -8.64
C ALA A 229 -1.48 6.07 -9.41
N GLY A 230 -0.19 5.71 -9.31
CA GLY A 230 0.40 4.59 -10.04
C GLY A 230 1.17 5.01 -11.30
N SER A 231 1.95 4.06 -11.84
CA SER A 231 2.85 4.29 -12.99
C SER A 231 2.15 4.25 -14.35
N GLY A 232 0.88 3.93 -14.40
CA GLY A 232 0.22 3.48 -15.62
C GLY A 232 -0.93 4.29 -16.18
N GLN A 233 -1.42 5.37 -15.55
CA GLN A 233 -2.49 6.15 -16.17
C GLN A 233 -2.59 7.57 -15.62
N VAL A 234 -2.34 8.51 -16.48
CA VAL A 234 -3.08 9.75 -16.58
C VAL A 234 -3.61 9.85 -18.00
#